data_ff72536304c09978554d0b89eb4cd558
#
_entry.id   ff72536304c09978554d0b89eb4cd558
#
_cell.length_a   1.000
_cell.length_b   1.000
_cell.length_c   1.000
_cell.angle_alpha   90.00
_cell.angle_beta   90.00
_cell.angle_gamma   90.00
#
_symmetry.space_group_name_H-M   'P 1'
#
loop_
_entity.id
_entity.type
_entity.pdbx_description
1 polymer ?
#
loop_
_entity_poly.entity_id
_entity_poly.type
_entity_poly.pdbx_seq_one_letter_code
_entity_poly.pdbx_strand_id
1 'polypeptide(L)'
;MTQSKNKIKNASTALLSVLAIVYVLYHITNAFRAGAELFLVEPVTEYHTIDVSGGLFRDETVIYGIGDGICSYTYDNGEKIANGSTVALNYFFNNDELEKKISELNFRIDVLKDSTGRKSLDLVDKKIEQYREQIALYLAEGNTAFAQSIQKELLVLLHERSLIEKNEDDYSDYITLLETERNLLLANLSSNEKQVTADHSGYFYSYTDGYENTFTAEAAQNMTIESYKALLGSNSQKSSSDIGKIASSYKWYFVCLTTVEKCEQIVADKTYTVTFVDNTYDEPITLFLENKTIDRETGEALLVFSSSTLPSNFDFSRFQRATITVEQIEGLRIPSSCVRVFDKHTSVYVISEGVCRIKKIDVLFEKDGYCVVSESDENGYIHRYDRLILGDNDLYDGKVID
;
A
#
# COMPACT_ATOMS: atom_id res chain seq x y z
N MET A 1 93.63 12.07 1.81
CA MET A 1 92.64 13.04 2.28
C MET A 1 91.35 13.10 1.38
N THR A 2 91.39 12.56 0.19
CA THR A 2 90.26 12.65 -0.81
C THR A 2 89.16 11.60 -0.57
N GLN A 3 89.47 10.43 -0.01
CA GLN A 3 88.43 9.36 0.23
C GLN A 3 87.45 9.69 1.37
N SER A 4 87.83 10.46 2.37
CA SER A 4 86.94 10.85 3.48
C SER A 4 85.91 11.92 3.06
N LYS A 5 86.27 12.85 2.17
CA LYS A 5 85.38 13.85 1.68
C LYS A 5 84.26 13.28 0.79
N ASN A 6 84.56 12.25 0.00
CA ASN A 6 83.53 11.57 -0.82
C ASN A 6 82.54 10.75 0.00
N LYS A 7 82.95 10.12 1.09
CA LYS A 7 82.08 9.40 2.02
C LYS A 7 81.06 10.35 2.73
N ILE A 8 81.58 11.54 3.14
CA ILE A 8 80.72 12.54 3.79
C ILE A 8 79.75 13.16 2.77
N LYS A 9 80.12 13.41 1.52
CA LYS A 9 79.28 13.87 0.46
C LYS A 9 78.18 12.85 0.12
N ASN A 10 78.54 11.56 0.04
CA ASN A 10 77.53 10.51 -0.23
C ASN A 10 76.59 10.29 0.95
N ALA A 11 77.01 10.45 2.18
CA ALA A 11 76.21 10.35 3.39
C ALA A 11 75.24 11.55 3.48
N SER A 12 75.66 12.77 3.12
CA SER A 12 74.78 13.97 3.11
C SER A 12 73.75 13.91 1.99
N THR A 13 74.11 13.39 0.82
CA THR A 13 73.11 13.19 -0.28
C THR A 13 72.11 12.10 0.03
N ALA A 14 72.53 11.02 0.69
CA ALA A 14 71.58 9.99 1.12
C ALA A 14 70.64 10.49 2.20
N LEU A 15 71.12 11.30 3.15
CA LEU A 15 70.28 11.91 4.18
C LEU A 15 69.23 12.89 3.56
N LEU A 16 69.67 13.71 2.59
CA LEU A 16 68.75 14.63 1.85
C LEU A 16 67.71 13.87 1.05
N SER A 17 68.07 12.76 0.43
CA SER A 17 67.12 11.91 -0.31
C SER A 17 66.09 11.28 0.62
N VAL A 18 66.50 10.80 1.80
CA VAL A 18 65.56 10.26 2.80
C VAL A 18 64.64 11.34 3.30
N LEU A 19 65.11 12.54 3.61
CA LEU A 19 64.29 13.67 4.01
C LEU A 19 63.28 14.09 2.91
N ALA A 20 63.69 14.09 1.64
CA ALA A 20 62.81 14.36 0.53
C ALA A 20 61.74 13.30 0.36
N ILE A 21 62.09 12.03 0.52
CA ILE A 21 61.11 10.93 0.48
C ILE A 21 60.11 11.02 1.66
N VAL A 22 60.59 11.29 2.87
CA VAL A 22 59.68 11.51 4.02
C VAL A 22 58.77 12.71 3.81
N TYR A 23 59.31 13.81 3.27
CA TYR A 23 58.50 14.99 2.93
C TYR A 23 57.43 14.67 1.88
N VAL A 24 57.80 13.97 0.81
CA VAL A 24 56.86 13.57 -0.23
C VAL A 24 55.80 12.59 0.32
N LEU A 25 56.22 11.59 1.13
CA LEU A 25 55.31 10.69 1.78
C LEU A 25 54.34 11.40 2.75
N TYR A 26 54.87 12.38 3.50
CA TYR A 26 54.02 13.21 4.36
C TYR A 26 52.97 13.99 3.56
N HIS A 27 53.36 14.62 2.43
CA HIS A 27 52.42 15.33 1.57
C HIS A 27 51.45 14.39 0.85
N ILE A 28 51.90 13.20 0.44
CA ILE A 28 51.04 12.17 -0.12
C ILE A 28 50.02 11.70 0.92
N THR A 29 50.41 11.37 2.12
CA THR A 29 49.51 10.93 3.19
C THR A 29 48.55 12.06 3.62
N ASN A 30 48.99 13.31 3.56
CA ASN A 30 48.13 14.46 3.84
C ASN A 30 47.16 14.76 2.69
N ALA A 31 47.56 14.53 1.44
CA ALA A 31 46.66 14.63 0.27
C ALA A 31 45.62 13.49 0.19
N PHE A 32 45.97 12.31 0.74
CA PHE A 32 45.05 11.18 0.89
C PHE A 32 44.27 11.21 2.21
N ARG A 33 44.51 12.16 3.11
CA ARG A 33 43.51 12.45 4.16
C ARG A 33 42.34 13.02 3.46
N ALA A 34 41.35 12.13 3.21
CA ALA A 34 40.08 12.48 2.62
C ALA A 34 39.52 13.74 3.28
N GLY A 35 39.22 14.75 2.50
CA GLY A 35 38.51 15.92 3.00
C GLY A 35 37.26 15.48 3.78
N ALA A 36 36.82 16.29 4.71
CA ALA A 36 35.63 15.94 5.51
C ALA A 36 34.49 15.56 4.58
N GLU A 37 33.98 14.34 4.73
CA GLU A 37 32.78 13.90 3.99
C GLU A 37 31.60 14.75 4.46
N LEU A 38 30.88 15.34 3.52
CA LEU A 38 29.83 16.29 3.82
C LEU A 38 28.47 15.72 3.41
N PHE A 39 27.48 15.93 4.25
CA PHE A 39 26.09 15.62 3.95
C PHE A 39 25.28 16.94 3.86
N LEU A 40 24.54 17.12 2.77
CA LEU A 40 23.66 18.27 2.58
C LEU A 40 22.33 18.00 3.28
N VAL A 41 21.93 18.94 4.13
CA VAL A 41 20.64 18.87 4.85
C VAL A 41 19.51 19.26 3.91
N GLU A 42 18.62 18.33 3.67
CA GLU A 42 17.47 18.51 2.79
C GLU A 42 16.16 18.37 3.56
N PRO A 43 15.11 19.10 3.15
CA PRO A 43 13.79 18.91 3.72
C PRO A 43 13.25 17.54 3.32
N VAL A 44 12.56 16.89 4.25
CA VAL A 44 11.93 15.59 4.07
C VAL A 44 10.56 15.58 4.72
N THR A 45 9.66 14.82 4.14
CA THR A 45 8.37 14.47 4.73
C THR A 45 8.37 12.97 4.99
N GLU A 46 8.25 12.59 6.24
CA GLU A 46 8.12 11.20 6.66
C GLU A 46 6.73 10.92 7.17
N TYR A 47 6.29 9.68 7.00
CA TYR A 47 4.98 9.24 7.44
C TYR A 47 5.13 8.16 8.50
N HIS A 48 4.54 8.41 9.66
CA HIS A 48 4.34 7.37 10.66
C HIS A 48 3.10 6.57 10.25
N THR A 49 3.30 5.34 9.87
CA THR A 49 2.24 4.46 9.35
C THR A 49 2.10 3.19 10.18
N ILE A 50 0.91 2.64 10.19
CA ILE A 50 0.63 1.32 10.75
C ILE A 50 -0.07 0.44 9.72
N ASP A 51 0.36 -0.82 9.64
CA ASP A 51 -0.28 -1.81 8.80
C ASP A 51 -1.32 -2.59 9.61
N VAL A 52 -2.49 -2.71 9.02
CA VAL A 52 -3.65 -3.38 9.60
C VAL A 52 -4.34 -4.28 8.58
N SER A 53 -5.05 -5.27 9.08
CA SER A 53 -5.99 -6.08 8.28
C SER A 53 -7.39 -5.89 8.82
N GLY A 54 -8.36 -5.71 7.94
CA GLY A 54 -9.71 -5.39 8.36
C GLY A 54 -10.78 -5.85 7.38
N GLY A 55 -12.04 -5.72 7.81
CA GLY A 55 -13.22 -6.02 7.03
C GLY A 55 -13.93 -4.77 6.53
N LEU A 56 -14.47 -4.83 5.31
CA LEU A 56 -15.34 -3.82 4.74
C LEU A 56 -16.80 -4.13 5.06
N PHE A 57 -17.50 -3.14 5.56
CA PHE A 57 -18.91 -3.21 5.97
C PHE A 57 -19.72 -2.18 5.21
N ARG A 58 -20.85 -2.60 4.67
CA ARG A 58 -21.84 -1.72 4.03
C ARG A 58 -23.18 -2.43 3.95
N ASP A 59 -24.24 -1.65 3.74
CA ASP A 59 -25.57 -2.23 3.58
C ASP A 59 -25.73 -2.76 2.16
N GLU A 60 -25.85 -4.07 2.06
CA GLU A 60 -25.96 -4.82 0.83
C GLU A 60 -27.21 -5.69 0.85
N THR A 61 -27.93 -5.76 -0.27
CA THR A 61 -29.07 -6.65 -0.45
C THR A 61 -28.78 -7.63 -1.56
N VAL A 62 -28.90 -8.91 -1.26
CA VAL A 62 -28.68 -9.99 -2.25
C VAL A 62 -29.81 -10.01 -3.26
N ILE A 63 -29.47 -10.13 -4.53
CA ILE A 63 -30.39 -10.35 -5.64
C ILE A 63 -30.41 -11.85 -5.91
N TYR A 64 -31.61 -12.40 -5.89
CA TYR A 64 -31.81 -13.82 -6.13
C TYR A 64 -32.21 -14.08 -7.58
N GLY A 65 -31.60 -15.07 -8.19
CA GLY A 65 -31.98 -15.58 -9.50
C GLY A 65 -33.31 -16.37 -9.44
N ILE A 66 -33.90 -16.56 -10.60
CA ILE A 66 -35.13 -17.32 -10.71
C ILE A 66 -34.80 -18.74 -11.18
N GLY A 67 -34.45 -19.62 -10.23
CA GLY A 67 -34.07 -21.03 -10.50
C GLY A 67 -32.64 -21.22 -11.04
N ASP A 68 -32.33 -22.43 -11.50
CA ASP A 68 -31.02 -22.83 -12.03
C ASP A 68 -30.89 -22.38 -13.48
N GLY A 69 -30.51 -21.13 -13.71
CA GLY A 69 -30.32 -20.55 -15.04
C GLY A 69 -28.98 -19.79 -15.17
N ILE A 70 -28.62 -19.43 -16.41
CA ILE A 70 -27.50 -18.53 -16.63
C ILE A 70 -27.98 -17.09 -16.64
N CYS A 71 -27.30 -16.22 -15.90
CA CYS A 71 -27.58 -14.81 -15.85
C CYS A 71 -26.68 -14.03 -16.82
N SER A 72 -27.31 -13.20 -17.65
CA SER A 72 -26.64 -12.14 -18.39
C SER A 72 -26.90 -10.81 -17.70
N TYR A 73 -25.86 -10.16 -17.20
CA TYR A 73 -25.98 -8.90 -16.46
C TYR A 73 -26.11 -7.71 -17.42
N THR A 74 -26.93 -6.74 -17.02
CA THR A 74 -27.19 -5.53 -17.80
C THR A 74 -26.29 -4.37 -17.40
N TYR A 75 -25.78 -4.41 -16.17
CA TYR A 75 -24.94 -3.36 -15.56
C TYR A 75 -23.59 -3.91 -15.16
N ASP A 76 -22.58 -3.04 -15.20
CA ASP A 76 -21.23 -3.34 -14.69
C ASP A 76 -21.18 -3.21 -13.16
N ASN A 77 -20.14 -3.83 -12.54
CA ASN A 77 -19.94 -3.75 -11.10
C ASN A 77 -19.66 -2.31 -10.67
N GLY A 78 -20.35 -1.86 -9.62
CA GLY A 78 -20.26 -0.50 -9.11
C GLY A 78 -21.12 0.51 -9.87
N GLU A 79 -21.87 0.10 -10.88
CA GLU A 79 -22.78 0.99 -11.61
C GLU A 79 -24.01 1.31 -10.80
N LYS A 80 -24.45 2.57 -10.87
CA LYS A 80 -25.64 3.04 -10.16
C LYS A 80 -26.90 2.64 -10.90
N ILE A 81 -27.81 1.96 -10.21
CA ILE A 81 -29.09 1.49 -10.75
C ILE A 81 -30.27 2.13 -10.03
N ALA A 82 -31.41 2.24 -10.74
CA ALA A 82 -32.65 2.68 -10.18
C ALA A 82 -33.55 1.50 -9.73
N ASN A 83 -34.46 1.77 -8.83
CA ASN A 83 -35.51 0.80 -8.49
C ASN A 83 -36.29 0.39 -9.75
N GLY A 84 -36.54 -0.90 -9.93
CA GLY A 84 -37.21 -1.48 -11.08
C GLY A 84 -36.33 -1.69 -12.32
N SER A 85 -35.04 -1.32 -12.27
CA SER A 85 -34.10 -1.61 -13.36
C SER A 85 -33.93 -3.11 -13.54
N THR A 86 -33.90 -3.60 -14.79
CA THR A 86 -33.56 -4.99 -15.08
C THR A 86 -32.04 -5.16 -14.92
N VAL A 87 -31.62 -5.85 -13.87
CA VAL A 87 -30.20 -6.07 -13.52
C VAL A 87 -29.61 -7.30 -14.18
N ALA A 88 -30.46 -8.29 -14.47
CA ALA A 88 -30.03 -9.50 -15.15
C ALA A 88 -31.19 -10.11 -15.96
N LEU A 89 -30.80 -10.79 -17.03
CA LEU A 89 -31.66 -11.68 -17.77
C LEU A 89 -31.30 -13.11 -17.39
N ASN A 90 -32.24 -13.85 -16.81
CA ASN A 90 -32.02 -15.23 -16.40
C ASN A 90 -32.59 -16.16 -17.48
N TYR A 91 -31.75 -17.00 -18.05
CA TYR A 91 -32.07 -17.91 -19.13
C TYR A 91 -32.16 -19.35 -18.57
N PHE A 92 -33.28 -20.00 -18.77
CA PHE A 92 -33.52 -21.39 -18.38
C PHE A 92 -33.31 -22.31 -19.57
N PHE A 93 -32.42 -23.30 -19.40
CA PHE A 93 -32.07 -24.20 -20.50
C PHE A 93 -32.21 -25.66 -20.11
N ASN A 94 -32.67 -26.43 -21.10
CA ASN A 94 -32.64 -27.89 -21.05
C ASN A 94 -31.39 -28.49 -21.71
N ASN A 95 -30.31 -27.72 -21.82
CA ASN A 95 -29.15 -28.14 -22.62
C ASN A 95 -27.83 -27.80 -21.91
N ASP A 96 -27.38 -28.69 -21.04
CA ASP A 96 -26.21 -28.56 -20.17
C ASP A 96 -24.93 -28.12 -20.89
N GLU A 97 -24.75 -28.52 -22.14
CA GLU A 97 -23.55 -28.20 -22.92
C GLU A 97 -23.52 -26.74 -23.37
N LEU A 98 -24.67 -26.17 -23.69
CA LEU A 98 -24.83 -24.80 -24.12
C LEU A 98 -24.71 -23.84 -22.92
N GLU A 99 -25.27 -24.22 -21.77
CA GLU A 99 -25.13 -23.52 -20.50
C GLU A 99 -23.66 -23.38 -20.07
N LYS A 100 -22.93 -24.48 -20.17
CA LYS A 100 -21.50 -24.51 -19.87
C LYS A 100 -20.71 -23.56 -20.77
N LYS A 101 -21.03 -23.54 -22.08
CA LYS A 101 -20.34 -22.70 -23.05
C LYS A 101 -20.60 -21.21 -22.84
N ILE A 102 -21.86 -20.82 -22.52
CA ILE A 102 -22.22 -19.43 -22.20
C ILE A 102 -21.56 -19.00 -20.87
N SER A 103 -21.55 -19.87 -19.85
CA SER A 103 -20.88 -19.61 -18.59
C SER A 103 -19.37 -19.37 -18.76
N GLU A 104 -18.74 -20.17 -19.64
CA GLU A 104 -17.33 -20.00 -20.00
C GLU A 104 -17.07 -18.66 -20.71
N LEU A 105 -17.96 -18.26 -21.63
CA LEU A 105 -17.84 -16.97 -22.32
C LEU A 105 -18.04 -15.79 -21.37
N ASN A 106 -19.03 -15.84 -20.47
CA ASN A 106 -19.20 -14.80 -19.46
C ASN A 106 -17.96 -14.66 -18.59
N PHE A 107 -17.43 -15.77 -18.08
CA PHE A 107 -16.18 -15.74 -17.29
C PHE A 107 -15.02 -15.07 -18.06
N ARG A 108 -14.84 -15.40 -19.35
CA ARG A 108 -13.78 -14.81 -20.18
C ARG A 108 -13.97 -13.33 -20.43
N ILE A 109 -15.21 -12.89 -20.67
CA ILE A 109 -15.56 -11.47 -20.85
C ILE A 109 -15.27 -10.69 -19.57
N ASP A 110 -15.69 -11.20 -18.41
CA ASP A 110 -15.46 -10.54 -17.10
C ASP A 110 -13.96 -10.42 -16.82
N VAL A 111 -13.19 -11.48 -17.04
CA VAL A 111 -11.73 -11.47 -16.88
C VAL A 111 -11.08 -10.40 -17.76
N LEU A 112 -11.51 -10.27 -19.03
CA LEU A 112 -10.95 -9.28 -19.94
C LEU A 112 -11.33 -7.85 -19.57
N LYS A 113 -12.57 -7.62 -19.12
CA LYS A 113 -13.04 -6.29 -18.67
C LYS A 113 -12.28 -5.83 -17.43
N ASP A 114 -12.04 -6.72 -16.47
CA ASP A 114 -11.28 -6.39 -15.26
C ASP A 114 -9.79 -6.14 -15.52
N SER A 115 -9.25 -6.69 -16.63
CA SER A 115 -7.84 -6.51 -17.01
C SER A 115 -7.56 -5.19 -17.75
N THR A 116 -8.59 -4.47 -18.19
CA THR A 116 -8.41 -3.21 -18.91
C THR A 116 -8.00 -2.07 -17.99
N GLY A 117 -6.90 -1.38 -18.30
CA GLY A 117 -6.49 -0.14 -17.64
C GLY A 117 -5.31 -0.24 -16.68
N ARG A 118 -4.73 -1.42 -16.42
CA ARG A 118 -3.53 -1.58 -15.57
C ARG A 118 -2.24 -1.31 -16.35
N LYS A 119 -1.28 -0.62 -15.71
CA LYS A 119 -0.19 0.06 -16.43
C LYS A 119 1.20 -0.53 -16.28
N SER A 120 1.44 -1.51 -15.40
CA SER A 120 2.81 -1.94 -15.11
C SER A 120 2.91 -3.43 -14.80
N LEU A 121 3.77 -4.13 -15.51
CA LEU A 121 4.08 -5.55 -15.33
C LEU A 121 4.59 -5.82 -13.89
N ASP A 122 5.46 -4.93 -13.37
CA ASP A 122 6.01 -5.07 -12.02
C ASP A 122 4.94 -4.97 -10.93
N LEU A 123 3.93 -4.11 -11.13
CA LEU A 123 2.80 -3.97 -10.20
C LEU A 123 1.91 -5.22 -10.25
N VAL A 124 1.65 -5.74 -11.44
CA VAL A 124 0.88 -6.97 -11.64
C VAL A 124 1.59 -8.16 -11.01
N ASP A 125 2.90 -8.32 -11.24
CA ASP A 125 3.70 -9.41 -10.68
C ASP A 125 3.73 -9.35 -9.13
N LYS A 126 3.88 -8.16 -8.58
CA LYS A 126 3.81 -7.96 -7.12
C LYS A 126 2.44 -8.35 -6.56
N LYS A 127 1.38 -7.99 -7.25
CA LYS A 127 0.01 -8.30 -6.84
C LYS A 127 -0.33 -9.79 -6.97
N ILE A 128 0.18 -10.46 -8.00
CA ILE A 128 0.10 -11.92 -8.16
C ILE A 128 0.72 -12.63 -6.96
N GLU A 129 1.90 -12.20 -6.51
CA GLU A 129 2.56 -12.82 -5.37
C GLU A 129 1.77 -12.59 -4.06
N GLN A 130 1.25 -11.37 -3.86
CA GLN A 130 0.37 -11.08 -2.73
C GLN A 130 -0.87 -11.97 -2.69
N TYR A 131 -1.54 -12.17 -3.83
CA TYR A 131 -2.71 -13.06 -3.91
C TYR A 131 -2.37 -14.52 -3.67
N ARG A 132 -1.20 -14.97 -4.12
CA ARG A 132 -0.73 -16.34 -3.83
C ARG A 132 -0.50 -16.55 -2.34
N GLU A 133 0.13 -15.58 -1.66
CA GLU A 133 0.33 -15.62 -0.22
C GLU A 133 -1.01 -15.61 0.54
N GLN A 134 -1.97 -14.77 0.13
CA GLN A 134 -3.31 -14.73 0.72
C GLN A 134 -4.07 -16.05 0.55
N ILE A 135 -4.06 -16.64 -0.66
CA ILE A 135 -4.68 -17.94 -0.90
C ILE A 135 -4.08 -19.00 0.02
N ALA A 136 -2.73 -19.03 0.16
CA ALA A 136 -2.06 -19.97 1.04
C ALA A 136 -2.45 -19.77 2.50
N LEU A 137 -2.54 -18.52 2.96
CA LEU A 137 -2.95 -18.17 4.31
C LEU A 137 -4.40 -18.62 4.60
N TYR A 138 -5.35 -18.26 3.73
CA TYR A 138 -6.76 -18.65 3.91
C TYR A 138 -6.99 -20.16 3.83
N LEU A 139 -6.24 -20.86 2.97
CA LEU A 139 -6.28 -22.33 2.95
C LEU A 139 -5.74 -22.95 4.24
N ALA A 140 -4.66 -22.37 4.82
CA ALA A 140 -4.11 -22.81 6.10
C ALA A 140 -5.09 -22.57 7.26
N GLU A 141 -5.90 -21.51 7.17
CA GLU A 141 -6.95 -21.19 8.14
C GLU A 141 -8.27 -21.97 7.92
N GLY A 142 -8.34 -22.79 6.86
CA GLY A 142 -9.53 -23.55 6.51
C GLY A 142 -10.63 -22.74 5.82
N ASN A 143 -10.35 -21.50 5.46
CA ASN A 143 -11.31 -20.58 4.82
C ASN A 143 -11.31 -20.72 3.30
N THR A 144 -11.89 -21.83 2.82
CA THR A 144 -11.90 -22.18 1.39
C THR A 144 -12.70 -21.19 0.52
N ALA A 145 -13.72 -20.55 1.08
CA ALA A 145 -14.56 -19.60 0.33
C ALA A 145 -13.77 -18.35 -0.04
N PHE A 146 -12.96 -17.80 0.87
CA PHE A 146 -12.07 -16.68 0.58
C PHE A 146 -10.95 -17.08 -0.38
N ALA A 147 -10.34 -18.23 -0.18
CA ALA A 147 -9.35 -18.74 -1.11
C ALA A 147 -9.88 -18.81 -2.54
N GLN A 148 -11.15 -19.22 -2.72
CA GLN A 148 -11.79 -19.26 -4.03
C GLN A 148 -12.08 -17.89 -4.63
N SER A 149 -12.51 -16.89 -3.81
CA SER A 149 -12.72 -15.54 -4.32
C SER A 149 -11.41 -14.93 -4.83
N ILE A 150 -10.34 -14.99 -4.02
CA ILE A 150 -9.02 -14.48 -4.42
C ILE A 150 -8.44 -15.28 -5.59
N GLN A 151 -8.78 -16.56 -5.72
CA GLN A 151 -8.35 -17.36 -6.88
C GLN A 151 -8.89 -16.82 -8.21
N LYS A 152 -10.12 -16.27 -8.22
CA LYS A 152 -10.66 -15.59 -9.42
C LYS A 152 -9.86 -14.35 -9.76
N GLU A 153 -9.58 -13.51 -8.75
CA GLU A 153 -8.74 -12.32 -8.93
C GLU A 153 -7.34 -12.66 -9.41
N LEU A 154 -6.76 -13.74 -8.88
CA LEU A 154 -5.45 -14.25 -9.36
C LEU A 154 -5.50 -14.63 -10.84
N LEU A 155 -6.58 -15.29 -11.30
CA LEU A 155 -6.73 -15.64 -12.72
C LEU A 155 -6.82 -14.42 -13.62
N VAL A 156 -7.53 -13.37 -13.19
CA VAL A 156 -7.58 -12.08 -13.88
C VAL A 156 -6.19 -11.49 -14.01
N LEU A 157 -5.42 -11.44 -12.92
CA LEU A 157 -4.06 -10.91 -12.93
C LEU A 157 -3.09 -11.72 -13.81
N LEU A 158 -3.17 -13.04 -13.78
CA LEU A 158 -2.36 -13.90 -14.63
C LEU A 158 -2.67 -13.68 -16.12
N HIS A 159 -3.93 -13.46 -16.44
CA HIS A 159 -4.35 -13.13 -17.79
C HIS A 159 -3.81 -11.75 -18.20
N GLU A 160 -4.02 -10.72 -17.37
CA GLU A 160 -3.50 -9.37 -17.59
C GLU A 160 -1.98 -9.36 -17.80
N ARG A 161 -1.24 -10.11 -16.97
CA ARG A 161 0.20 -10.28 -17.13
C ARG A 161 0.57 -10.79 -18.53
N SER A 162 -0.15 -11.85 -18.98
CA SER A 162 0.06 -12.42 -20.32
C SER A 162 -0.22 -11.42 -21.44
N LEU A 163 -1.17 -10.53 -21.25
CA LEU A 163 -1.54 -9.51 -22.21
C LEU A 163 -0.49 -8.39 -22.26
N ILE A 164 -0.05 -7.91 -21.11
CA ILE A 164 1.03 -6.91 -21.02
C ILE A 164 2.32 -7.43 -21.67
N GLU A 165 2.67 -8.70 -21.46
CA GLU A 165 3.84 -9.32 -22.09
C GLU A 165 3.75 -9.35 -23.62
N LYS A 166 2.55 -9.45 -24.17
CA LYS A 166 2.33 -9.46 -25.62
C LYS A 166 2.25 -8.06 -26.23
N ASN A 167 2.34 -7.00 -25.42
CA ASN A 167 2.19 -5.59 -25.86
C ASN A 167 0.85 -5.32 -26.57
N GLU A 168 -0.22 -6.00 -26.17
CA GLU A 168 -1.56 -5.75 -26.66
C GLU A 168 -2.19 -4.66 -25.78
N ASP A 169 -2.40 -3.47 -26.34
CA ASP A 169 -2.90 -2.30 -25.60
C ASP A 169 -4.43 -2.20 -25.59
N ASP A 170 -5.15 -2.97 -26.43
CA ASP A 170 -6.60 -2.89 -26.55
C ASP A 170 -7.23 -4.27 -26.85
N TYR A 171 -8.10 -4.71 -25.97
CA TYR A 171 -8.87 -5.95 -26.09
C TYR A 171 -10.34 -5.72 -26.43
N SER A 172 -10.74 -4.48 -26.69
CA SER A 172 -12.12 -4.13 -26.98
C SER A 172 -12.68 -4.95 -28.14
N ASP A 173 -11.90 -5.14 -29.18
CA ASP A 173 -12.29 -5.96 -30.33
C ASP A 173 -12.48 -7.43 -29.97
N TYR A 174 -11.61 -7.97 -29.10
CA TYR A 174 -11.72 -9.35 -28.65
C TYR A 174 -12.88 -9.55 -27.67
N ILE A 175 -13.10 -8.60 -26.76
CA ILE A 175 -14.29 -8.58 -25.90
C ILE A 175 -15.56 -8.55 -26.76
N THR A 176 -15.62 -7.67 -27.76
CA THR A 176 -16.74 -7.55 -28.69
C THR A 176 -17.01 -8.85 -29.45
N LEU A 177 -15.96 -9.56 -29.83
CA LEU A 177 -16.07 -10.87 -30.48
C LEU A 177 -16.71 -11.91 -29.53
N LEU A 178 -16.23 -12.00 -28.31
CA LEU A 178 -16.78 -12.93 -27.30
C LEU A 178 -18.21 -12.59 -26.92
N GLU A 179 -18.54 -11.30 -26.79
CA GLU A 179 -19.90 -10.83 -26.54
C GLU A 179 -20.83 -11.16 -27.70
N THR A 180 -20.34 -11.05 -28.94
CA THR A 180 -21.10 -11.42 -30.13
C THR A 180 -21.37 -12.93 -30.16
N GLU A 181 -20.36 -13.77 -29.89
CA GLU A 181 -20.53 -15.21 -29.80
C GLU A 181 -21.52 -15.60 -28.70
N ARG A 182 -21.37 -15.01 -27.50
CA ARG A 182 -22.32 -15.20 -26.39
C ARG A 182 -23.75 -14.84 -26.79
N ASN A 183 -23.94 -13.66 -27.40
CA ASN A 183 -25.25 -13.17 -27.79
C ASN A 183 -25.89 -14.03 -28.87
N LEU A 184 -25.11 -14.60 -29.79
CA LEU A 184 -25.61 -15.59 -30.78
C LEU A 184 -26.09 -16.87 -30.10
N LEU A 185 -25.34 -17.36 -29.09
CA LEU A 185 -25.77 -18.54 -28.32
C LEU A 185 -27.04 -18.25 -27.52
N LEU A 186 -27.14 -17.06 -26.93
CA LEU A 186 -28.34 -16.59 -26.22
C LEU A 186 -29.57 -16.43 -27.16
N ALA A 187 -29.40 -15.93 -28.37
CA ALA A 187 -30.45 -15.78 -29.35
C ALA A 187 -31.04 -17.13 -29.80
N ASN A 188 -30.23 -18.18 -29.82
CA ASN A 188 -30.69 -19.54 -30.14
C ASN A 188 -31.54 -20.19 -29.03
N LEU A 189 -31.61 -19.58 -27.86
CA LEU A 189 -32.22 -20.13 -26.64
C LEU A 189 -33.54 -19.44 -26.24
N SER A 190 -34.10 -18.62 -27.08
CA SER A 190 -35.03 -17.54 -26.88
C SER A 190 -36.44 -17.87 -26.39
N SER A 191 -36.75 -18.98 -25.74
CA SER A 191 -38.15 -19.22 -25.32
C SER A 191 -38.48 -19.06 -23.82
N ASN A 192 -37.47 -18.87 -22.94
CA ASN A 192 -37.71 -18.80 -21.47
C ASN A 192 -36.86 -17.77 -20.76
N GLU A 193 -36.81 -16.54 -21.26
CA GLU A 193 -36.12 -15.43 -20.59
C GLU A 193 -36.98 -14.91 -19.44
N LYS A 194 -36.39 -14.79 -18.23
CA LYS A 194 -37.02 -14.06 -17.11
C LYS A 194 -36.12 -12.91 -16.69
N GLN A 195 -36.71 -11.74 -16.54
CA GLN A 195 -36.03 -10.55 -16.08
C GLN A 195 -35.95 -10.54 -14.57
N VAL A 196 -34.75 -10.28 -14.06
CA VAL A 196 -34.50 -10.00 -12.65
C VAL A 196 -34.36 -8.50 -12.48
N THR A 197 -35.26 -7.90 -11.69
CA THR A 197 -35.31 -6.45 -11.48
C THR A 197 -34.81 -6.09 -10.09
N ALA A 198 -34.17 -4.92 -9.98
CA ALA A 198 -33.80 -4.33 -8.70
C ALA A 198 -35.03 -3.92 -7.90
N ASP A 199 -35.13 -4.27 -6.64
CA ASP A 199 -36.20 -3.89 -5.72
C ASP A 199 -35.99 -2.51 -5.08
N HIS A 200 -34.78 -1.95 -5.18
CA HIS A 200 -34.42 -0.60 -4.74
C HIS A 200 -33.30 -0.02 -5.59
N SER A 201 -32.99 1.25 -5.41
CA SER A 201 -31.88 1.92 -6.07
C SER A 201 -30.59 1.74 -5.28
N GLY A 202 -29.46 1.63 -5.95
CA GLY A 202 -28.15 1.46 -5.32
C GLY A 202 -27.04 1.25 -6.32
N TYR A 203 -25.96 0.60 -5.90
CA TYR A 203 -24.84 0.23 -6.73
C TYR A 203 -24.85 -1.28 -6.95
N PHE A 204 -24.86 -1.69 -8.19
CA PHE A 204 -24.95 -3.10 -8.57
C PHE A 204 -23.59 -3.79 -8.52
N TYR A 205 -23.60 -5.06 -8.09
CA TYR A 205 -22.47 -5.98 -8.17
C TYR A 205 -22.94 -7.37 -8.58
N SER A 206 -22.29 -7.97 -9.57
CA SER A 206 -22.64 -9.29 -10.14
C SER A 206 -22.14 -10.47 -9.30
N TYR A 207 -21.63 -10.23 -8.11
CA TYR A 207 -21.12 -11.26 -7.22
C TYR A 207 -21.63 -11.10 -5.80
N THR A 208 -21.66 -12.21 -5.06
CA THR A 208 -21.94 -12.25 -3.63
C THR A 208 -20.81 -13.02 -2.94
N ASP A 209 -20.53 -12.66 -1.70
CA ASP A 209 -19.55 -13.36 -0.87
C ASP A 209 -20.20 -14.17 0.28
N GLY A 210 -21.50 -13.99 0.47
CA GLY A 210 -22.30 -14.65 1.51
C GLY A 210 -22.16 -14.01 2.89
N TYR A 211 -21.58 -12.82 2.98
CA TYR A 211 -21.47 -12.04 4.21
C TYR A 211 -22.32 -10.77 4.20
N GLU A 212 -23.16 -10.59 3.18
CA GLU A 212 -23.98 -9.39 2.96
C GLU A 212 -24.90 -9.08 4.17
N ASN A 213 -25.40 -10.11 4.83
CA ASN A 213 -26.29 -9.96 6.00
C ASN A 213 -25.53 -9.79 7.33
N THR A 214 -24.21 -10.00 7.34
CA THR A 214 -23.41 -9.97 8.58
C THR A 214 -22.48 -8.76 8.65
N PHE A 215 -21.93 -8.31 7.51
CA PHE A 215 -21.04 -7.16 7.42
C PHE A 215 -21.82 -5.89 7.05
N THR A 216 -22.83 -5.56 7.84
CA THR A 216 -23.70 -4.40 7.63
C THR A 216 -23.16 -3.13 8.27
N ALA A 217 -23.64 -1.96 7.84
CA ALA A 217 -23.28 -0.68 8.46
C ALA A 217 -23.66 -0.62 9.95
N GLU A 218 -24.80 -1.18 10.34
CA GLU A 218 -25.24 -1.27 11.73
C GLU A 218 -24.29 -2.13 12.57
N ALA A 219 -23.84 -3.28 12.02
CA ALA A 219 -22.88 -4.15 12.67
C ALA A 219 -21.53 -3.40 12.93
N ALA A 220 -21.06 -2.63 11.94
CA ALA A 220 -19.82 -1.86 12.09
C ALA A 220 -19.91 -0.80 13.19
N GLN A 221 -21.03 -0.08 13.27
CA GLN A 221 -21.24 0.99 14.25
C GLN A 221 -21.28 0.47 15.71
N ASN A 222 -21.79 -0.73 15.90
CA ASN A 222 -21.92 -1.37 17.24
C ASN A 222 -20.84 -2.44 17.50
N MET A 223 -19.74 -2.42 16.71
CA MET A 223 -18.71 -3.46 16.77
C MET A 223 -17.92 -3.43 18.08
N THR A 224 -17.78 -4.60 18.69
CA THR A 224 -16.83 -4.85 19.80
C THR A 224 -15.71 -5.76 19.34
N ILE A 225 -14.63 -5.86 20.14
CA ILE A 225 -13.50 -6.75 19.83
C ILE A 225 -13.98 -8.21 19.74
N GLU A 226 -14.84 -8.65 20.68
CA GLU A 226 -15.35 -10.01 20.72
C GLU A 226 -16.26 -10.30 19.53
N SER A 227 -17.18 -9.36 19.20
CA SER A 227 -18.10 -9.55 18.07
C SER A 227 -17.34 -9.56 16.74
N TYR A 228 -16.29 -8.76 16.59
CA TYR A 228 -15.46 -8.76 15.40
C TYR A 228 -14.69 -10.07 15.22
N LYS A 229 -14.09 -10.61 16.30
CA LYS A 229 -13.44 -11.92 16.26
C LYS A 229 -14.41 -13.05 15.94
N ALA A 230 -15.62 -13.01 16.51
CA ALA A 230 -16.66 -13.98 16.19
C ALA A 230 -17.06 -13.90 14.71
N LEU A 231 -17.12 -12.69 14.16
CA LEU A 231 -17.46 -12.43 12.76
C LEU A 231 -16.38 -12.95 11.81
N LEU A 232 -15.09 -12.78 12.15
CA LEU A 232 -13.97 -13.35 11.39
C LEU A 232 -13.98 -14.88 11.37
N GLY A 233 -14.51 -15.53 12.40
CA GLY A 233 -14.70 -16.97 12.47
C GLY A 233 -16.00 -17.49 11.84
N SER A 234 -16.86 -16.61 11.32
CA SER A 234 -18.13 -16.99 10.72
C SER A 234 -17.96 -17.58 9.32
N ASN A 235 -18.87 -18.48 8.95
CA ASN A 235 -18.88 -19.06 7.62
C ASN A 235 -19.74 -18.22 6.66
N SER A 236 -19.30 -18.12 5.43
CA SER A 236 -20.06 -17.55 4.32
C SER A 236 -21.37 -18.32 4.09
N GLN A 237 -22.48 -17.59 3.90
CA GLN A 237 -23.81 -18.14 3.64
C GLN A 237 -24.26 -17.88 2.20
N LYS A 238 -23.41 -18.18 1.25
CA LYS A 238 -23.73 -18.03 -0.17
C LYS A 238 -24.67 -19.14 -0.64
N SER A 239 -25.72 -18.74 -1.37
CA SER A 239 -26.64 -19.67 -2.04
C SER A 239 -26.31 -19.77 -3.55
N SER A 240 -26.64 -20.91 -4.16
CA SER A 240 -26.55 -21.07 -5.63
C SER A 240 -27.52 -20.17 -6.39
N SER A 241 -28.55 -19.67 -5.71
CA SER A 241 -29.51 -18.73 -6.29
C SER A 241 -29.06 -17.25 -6.23
N ASP A 242 -27.94 -16.95 -5.53
CA ASP A 242 -27.42 -15.61 -5.39
C ASP A 242 -26.74 -15.19 -6.70
N ILE A 243 -27.33 -14.26 -7.42
CA ILE A 243 -26.82 -13.80 -8.72
C ILE A 243 -26.07 -12.47 -8.63
N GLY A 244 -26.25 -11.72 -7.56
CA GLY A 244 -25.60 -10.45 -7.35
C GLY A 244 -26.10 -9.75 -6.10
N LYS A 245 -25.68 -8.51 -5.92
CA LYS A 245 -26.10 -7.67 -4.78
C LYS A 245 -26.22 -6.21 -5.18
N ILE A 246 -26.99 -5.47 -4.40
CA ILE A 246 -27.12 -4.02 -4.49
C ILE A 246 -26.60 -3.42 -3.19
N ALA A 247 -25.61 -2.54 -3.28
CA ALA A 247 -25.21 -1.72 -2.15
C ALA A 247 -26.12 -0.49 -2.09
N SER A 248 -26.90 -0.38 -1.01
CA SER A 248 -27.96 0.61 -0.86
C SER A 248 -27.44 2.02 -0.60
N SER A 249 -26.22 2.14 -0.05
CA SER A 249 -25.61 3.40 0.38
C SER A 249 -24.19 3.55 -0.17
N TYR A 250 -23.79 4.81 -0.37
CA TYR A 250 -22.39 5.17 -0.62
C TYR A 250 -21.55 5.17 0.67
N LYS A 251 -22.17 5.15 1.85
CA LYS A 251 -21.45 5.06 3.13
C LYS A 251 -21.03 3.61 3.39
N TRP A 252 -19.75 3.43 3.70
CA TRP A 252 -19.16 2.16 4.02
C TRP A 252 -18.19 2.32 5.20
N TYR A 253 -17.85 1.21 5.83
CA TYR A 253 -16.97 1.18 7.00
C TYR A 253 -15.81 0.22 6.77
N PHE A 254 -14.67 0.57 7.35
CA PHE A 254 -13.53 -0.32 7.46
C PHE A 254 -13.25 -0.56 8.94
N VAL A 255 -13.37 -1.81 9.36
CA VAL A 255 -13.16 -2.22 10.75
C VAL A 255 -11.93 -3.08 10.81
N CYS A 256 -10.97 -2.74 11.68
CA CYS A 256 -9.73 -3.48 11.80
C CYS A 256 -9.29 -3.65 13.25
N LEU A 257 -8.62 -4.77 13.53
CA LEU A 257 -7.93 -5.02 14.79
C LEU A 257 -6.45 -4.64 14.68
N THR A 258 -5.92 -4.05 15.74
CA THR A 258 -4.51 -3.73 15.89
C THR A 258 -4.10 -3.90 17.35
N THR A 259 -2.83 -3.65 17.68
CA THR A 259 -2.38 -3.61 19.07
C THR A 259 -2.55 -2.21 19.67
N VAL A 260 -2.73 -2.15 20.98
CA VAL A 260 -2.82 -0.88 21.72
C VAL A 260 -1.58 -0.02 21.45
N GLU A 261 -0.39 -0.62 21.43
CA GLU A 261 0.87 0.06 21.17
C GLU A 261 0.88 0.78 19.81
N LYS A 262 0.47 0.09 18.74
CA LYS A 262 0.44 0.65 17.38
C LYS A 262 -0.56 1.78 17.21
N CYS A 263 -1.66 1.75 17.96
CA CYS A 263 -2.72 2.76 17.83
C CYS A 263 -2.69 3.85 18.93
N GLU A 264 -1.62 3.93 19.74
CA GLU A 264 -1.56 4.87 20.85
C GLU A 264 -1.78 6.32 20.42
N GLN A 265 -1.19 6.70 19.28
CA GLN A 265 -1.30 8.05 18.72
C GLN A 265 -2.58 8.28 17.89
N ILE A 266 -3.34 7.23 17.60
CA ILE A 266 -4.60 7.35 16.85
C ILE A 266 -5.69 7.85 17.81
N VAL A 267 -6.38 8.91 17.41
CA VAL A 267 -7.44 9.57 18.19
C VAL A 267 -8.76 9.47 17.42
N ALA A 268 -9.84 9.08 18.10
CA ALA A 268 -11.19 9.07 17.52
C ALA A 268 -11.65 10.48 17.11
N ASP A 269 -12.68 10.55 16.29
CA ASP A 269 -13.26 11.78 15.74
C ASP A 269 -12.28 12.61 14.88
N LYS A 270 -11.34 11.92 14.22
CA LYS A 270 -10.41 12.50 13.24
C LYS A 270 -10.41 11.71 11.94
N THR A 271 -9.92 12.36 10.91
CA THR A 271 -9.68 11.74 9.60
C THR A 271 -8.25 11.24 9.50
N TYR A 272 -8.09 10.09 8.84
CA TYR A 272 -6.80 9.48 8.55
C TYR A 272 -6.73 9.12 7.08
N THR A 273 -5.53 9.20 6.53
CA THR A 273 -5.24 8.72 5.19
C THR A 273 -4.95 7.23 5.25
N VAL A 274 -5.70 6.45 4.47
CA VAL A 274 -5.61 4.99 4.43
C VAL A 274 -5.36 4.55 3.01
N THR A 275 -4.34 3.73 2.80
CA THR A 275 -4.03 3.10 1.52
C THR A 275 -4.32 1.62 1.63
N PHE A 276 -5.18 1.10 0.77
CA PHE A 276 -5.50 -0.33 0.71
C PHE A 276 -4.51 -1.05 -0.20
N VAL A 277 -3.70 -1.93 0.40
CA VAL A 277 -2.53 -2.54 -0.27
C VAL A 277 -2.93 -3.52 -1.37
N ASP A 278 -4.03 -4.25 -1.16
CA ASP A 278 -4.50 -5.31 -2.04
C ASP A 278 -5.63 -4.86 -2.98
N ASN A 279 -5.93 -3.56 -3.00
CA ASN A 279 -7.02 -3.00 -3.78
C ASN A 279 -6.57 -2.64 -5.20
N THR A 280 -7.51 -2.67 -6.14
CA THR A 280 -7.29 -2.18 -7.51
C THR A 280 -7.15 -0.65 -7.56
N TYR A 281 -7.65 0.02 -6.55
CA TYR A 281 -7.48 1.45 -6.31
C TYR A 281 -6.31 1.66 -5.36
N ASP A 282 -5.20 2.15 -5.86
CA ASP A 282 -3.92 2.29 -5.14
C ASP A 282 -3.67 3.69 -4.55
N GLU A 283 -4.60 4.63 -4.79
CA GLU A 283 -4.49 5.97 -4.21
C GLU A 283 -4.97 6.00 -2.75
N PRO A 284 -4.41 6.89 -1.92
CA PRO A 284 -4.85 7.06 -0.55
C PRO A 284 -6.29 7.58 -0.45
N ILE A 285 -7.08 7.00 0.46
CA ILE A 285 -8.45 7.42 0.76
C ILE A 285 -8.49 8.04 2.16
N THR A 286 -9.20 9.16 2.30
CA THR A 286 -9.45 9.76 3.61
C THR A 286 -10.63 9.06 4.28
N LEU A 287 -10.38 8.41 5.42
CA LEU A 287 -11.39 7.77 6.26
C LEU A 287 -11.55 8.55 7.57
N PHE A 288 -12.77 8.63 8.08
CA PHE A 288 -13.09 9.19 9.38
C PHE A 288 -13.13 8.09 10.45
N LEU A 289 -12.38 8.24 11.53
CA LEU A 289 -12.40 7.29 12.65
C LEU A 289 -13.59 7.57 13.56
N GLU A 290 -14.63 6.80 13.42
CA GLU A 290 -15.88 6.88 14.21
C GLU A 290 -15.67 6.43 15.67
N ASN A 291 -14.92 5.31 15.84
CA ASN A 291 -14.73 4.69 17.14
C ASN A 291 -13.36 4.02 17.28
N LYS A 292 -12.82 4.10 18.49
CA LYS A 292 -11.61 3.40 18.93
C LYS A 292 -11.90 2.69 20.26
N THR A 293 -11.96 1.37 20.25
CA THR A 293 -12.14 0.55 21.45
C THR A 293 -10.82 -0.09 21.84
N ILE A 294 -10.41 0.04 23.08
CA ILE A 294 -9.15 -0.50 23.61
C ILE A 294 -9.45 -1.53 24.69
N ASP A 295 -8.89 -2.70 24.56
CA ASP A 295 -8.79 -3.70 25.61
C ASP A 295 -7.33 -3.78 26.10
N ARG A 296 -7.08 -3.29 27.30
CA ARG A 296 -5.74 -3.30 27.90
C ARG A 296 -5.35 -4.65 28.48
N GLU A 297 -6.31 -5.55 28.74
CA GLU A 297 -6.02 -6.87 29.27
C GLU A 297 -5.48 -7.78 28.18
N THR A 298 -6.06 -7.73 26.98
CA THR A 298 -5.60 -8.49 25.80
C THR A 298 -4.53 -7.74 25.00
N GLY A 299 -4.36 -6.43 25.20
CA GLY A 299 -3.46 -5.58 24.42
C GLY A 299 -3.97 -5.27 23.01
N GLU A 300 -5.26 -5.49 22.76
CA GLU A 300 -5.89 -5.29 21.45
C GLU A 300 -6.68 -4.00 21.37
N ALA A 301 -6.76 -3.46 20.16
CA ALA A 301 -7.58 -2.31 19.86
C ALA A 301 -8.38 -2.52 18.58
N LEU A 302 -9.64 -2.12 18.59
CA LEU A 302 -10.54 -2.12 17.44
C LEU A 302 -10.72 -0.68 16.95
N LEU A 303 -10.51 -0.49 15.66
CA LEU A 303 -10.71 0.79 14.98
C LEU A 303 -11.86 0.65 13.98
N VAL A 304 -12.81 1.58 14.04
CA VAL A 304 -13.96 1.64 13.14
C VAL A 304 -13.88 2.92 12.33
N PHE A 305 -13.51 2.79 11.08
CA PHE A 305 -13.46 3.91 10.13
C PHE A 305 -14.71 3.94 9.26
N SER A 306 -15.07 5.13 8.79
CA SER A 306 -16.13 5.32 7.78
C SER A 306 -15.67 6.19 6.63
N SER A 307 -16.28 5.99 5.48
CA SER A 307 -16.17 6.86 4.31
C SER A 307 -17.49 6.97 3.58
N SER A 308 -17.67 8.11 2.93
CA SER A 308 -18.78 8.35 1.99
C SER A 308 -18.25 8.53 0.55
N THR A 309 -16.97 8.30 0.33
CA THR A 309 -16.34 8.35 -0.98
C THR A 309 -16.32 6.97 -1.58
N LEU A 310 -16.84 6.83 -2.80
CA LEU A 310 -16.75 5.62 -3.62
C LEU A 310 -15.80 5.91 -4.79
N PRO A 311 -14.52 5.58 -4.66
CA PRO A 311 -13.60 5.76 -5.79
C PRO A 311 -13.97 4.83 -6.93
N SER A 312 -13.81 5.32 -8.16
CA SER A 312 -13.95 4.45 -9.34
C SER A 312 -12.89 3.35 -9.28
N ASN A 313 -13.28 2.13 -9.55
CA ASN A 313 -12.42 0.94 -9.51
C ASN A 313 -11.95 0.51 -8.10
N PHE A 314 -12.57 1.02 -7.02
CA PHE A 314 -12.30 0.49 -5.70
C PHE A 314 -12.94 -0.91 -5.58
N ASP A 315 -12.10 -1.90 -5.28
CA ASP A 315 -12.58 -3.25 -5.01
C ASP A 315 -13.14 -3.33 -3.58
N PHE A 316 -14.44 -3.65 -3.46
CA PHE A 316 -15.11 -3.89 -2.19
C PHE A 316 -15.04 -5.35 -1.73
N SER A 317 -13.94 -6.06 -2.03
CA SER A 317 -13.70 -7.37 -1.42
C SER A 317 -13.69 -7.25 0.10
N ARG A 318 -14.28 -8.25 0.77
CA ARG A 318 -14.67 -8.19 2.18
C ARG A 318 -13.52 -7.93 3.14
N PHE A 319 -12.37 -8.54 2.92
CA PHE A 319 -11.20 -8.40 3.76
C PHE A 319 -10.06 -7.77 2.99
N GLN A 320 -9.43 -6.78 3.60
CA GLN A 320 -8.35 -6.02 2.98
C GLN A 320 -7.26 -5.69 3.97
N ARG A 321 -6.04 -5.62 3.47
CA ARG A 321 -4.92 -5.03 4.19
C ARG A 321 -4.84 -3.55 3.85
N ALA A 322 -4.53 -2.75 4.86
CA ALA A 322 -4.41 -1.32 4.69
C ALA A 322 -3.26 -0.76 5.51
N THR A 323 -2.66 0.30 4.99
CA THR A 323 -1.69 1.12 5.70
C THR A 323 -2.36 2.43 6.10
N ILE A 324 -2.41 2.71 7.39
CA ILE A 324 -2.98 3.94 7.95
C ILE A 324 -1.84 4.91 8.23
N THR A 325 -1.90 6.11 7.66
CA THR A 325 -0.99 7.20 8.00
C THR A 325 -1.49 7.87 9.28
N VAL A 326 -0.73 7.68 10.36
CA VAL A 326 -1.06 8.20 11.69
C VAL A 326 -0.63 9.65 11.81
N GLU A 327 0.58 9.95 11.34
CA GLU A 327 1.18 11.27 11.43
C GLU A 327 2.06 11.54 10.20
N GLN A 328 2.02 12.78 9.75
CA GLN A 328 2.94 13.32 8.76
C GLN A 328 3.94 14.21 9.48
N ILE A 329 5.21 13.89 9.38
CA ILE A 329 6.30 14.58 10.05
C ILE A 329 7.12 15.31 8.99
N GLU A 330 7.06 16.63 9.01
CA GLU A 330 7.88 17.46 8.14
C GLU A 330 9.12 17.94 8.92
N GLY A 331 10.28 17.90 8.30
CA GLY A 331 11.51 18.30 8.93
C GLY A 331 12.72 18.23 8.01
N LEU A 332 13.90 18.21 8.61
CA LEU A 332 15.17 18.11 7.92
C LEU A 332 15.79 16.74 8.15
N ARG A 333 16.22 16.09 7.08
CA ARG A 333 16.86 14.76 7.15
C ARG A 333 18.33 14.89 7.48
N ILE A 334 18.78 14.16 8.49
CA ILE A 334 20.19 14.06 8.88
C ILE A 334 20.55 12.61 9.19
N PRO A 335 21.78 12.14 8.90
CA PRO A 335 22.25 10.82 9.31
C PRO A 335 22.34 10.72 10.85
N SER A 336 21.80 9.64 11.45
CA SER A 336 21.87 9.41 12.90
C SER A 336 23.31 9.37 13.40
N SER A 337 24.26 8.97 12.56
CA SER A 337 25.69 8.94 12.87
C SER A 337 26.30 10.33 13.12
N CYS A 338 25.65 11.41 12.66
CA CYS A 338 26.10 12.80 12.89
C CYS A 338 25.61 13.39 14.22
N VAL A 339 24.64 12.75 14.86
CA VAL A 339 24.03 13.26 16.08
C VAL A 339 24.98 13.12 17.26
N ARG A 340 25.17 14.21 18.00
CA ARG A 340 26.01 14.31 19.19
C ARG A 340 25.25 14.99 20.31
N VAL A 341 25.72 14.82 21.54
CA VAL A 341 25.14 15.52 22.71
C VAL A 341 26.19 16.47 23.28
N PHE A 342 25.89 17.77 23.26
CA PHE A 342 26.71 18.82 23.86
C PHE A 342 25.88 19.59 24.89
N ASP A 343 26.41 19.81 26.07
CA ASP A 343 25.77 20.56 27.13
C ASP A 343 24.28 20.19 27.37
N LYS A 344 23.98 18.88 27.31
CA LYS A 344 22.63 18.30 27.42
C LYS A 344 21.69 18.59 26.24
N HIS A 345 22.19 19.16 25.14
CA HIS A 345 21.44 19.38 23.92
C HIS A 345 21.92 18.44 22.82
N THR A 346 20.97 17.93 22.07
CA THR A 346 21.25 17.19 20.86
C THR A 346 21.72 18.18 19.78
N SER A 347 22.83 17.86 19.11
CA SER A 347 23.48 18.80 18.20
C SER A 347 24.23 18.07 17.09
N VAL A 348 24.64 18.81 16.08
CA VAL A 348 25.42 18.32 14.94
C VAL A 348 26.54 19.30 14.63
N TYR A 349 27.58 18.81 13.94
CA TYR A 349 28.62 19.66 13.36
C TYR A 349 28.26 20.04 11.93
N VAL A 350 28.31 21.33 11.63
CA VAL A 350 28.11 21.89 10.27
C VAL A 350 29.36 22.68 9.86
N ILE A 351 29.57 22.79 8.55
CA ILE A 351 30.53 23.72 7.99
C ILE A 351 29.81 25.04 7.65
N SER A 352 30.30 26.13 8.23
CA SER A 352 29.88 27.48 7.90
C SER A 352 31.12 28.32 7.63
N GLU A 353 31.25 28.90 6.44
CA GLU A 353 32.38 29.74 6.02
C GLU A 353 33.75 29.05 6.19
N GLY A 354 33.83 27.72 5.96
CA GLY A 354 35.05 26.92 6.12
C GLY A 354 35.41 26.59 7.57
N VAL A 355 34.52 26.86 8.52
CA VAL A 355 34.73 26.61 9.95
C VAL A 355 33.65 25.65 10.46
N CYS A 356 34.07 24.68 11.28
CA CYS A 356 33.15 23.81 12.00
C CYS A 356 32.34 24.59 13.04
N ARG A 357 31.02 24.42 13.02
CA ARG A 357 30.11 25.02 14.00
C ARG A 357 29.19 23.97 14.58
N ILE A 358 28.91 24.08 15.88
CA ILE A 358 27.88 23.26 16.54
C ILE A 358 26.53 23.92 16.32
N LYS A 359 25.56 23.16 15.80
CA LYS A 359 24.17 23.55 15.70
C LYS A 359 23.28 22.60 16.47
N LYS A 360 22.30 23.13 17.18
CA LYS A 360 21.30 22.36 17.91
C LYS A 360 20.30 21.74 16.96
N ILE A 361 19.76 20.60 17.37
CA ILE A 361 18.68 19.88 16.66
C ILE A 361 17.66 19.38 17.67
N ASP A 362 16.41 19.39 17.28
CA ASP A 362 15.33 18.71 17.99
C ASP A 362 14.85 17.55 17.14
N VAL A 363 15.15 16.34 17.60
CA VAL A 363 14.82 15.10 16.87
C VAL A 363 13.33 14.83 17.01
N LEU A 364 12.62 14.79 15.87
CA LEU A 364 11.20 14.47 15.77
C LEU A 364 10.99 12.97 15.55
N PHE A 365 11.85 12.34 14.73
CA PHE A 365 11.68 10.96 14.31
C PHE A 365 13.04 10.33 13.95
N GLU A 366 13.19 9.04 14.21
CA GLU A 366 14.39 8.27 13.84
C GLU A 366 13.98 6.97 13.14
N LYS A 367 14.61 6.69 12.00
CA LYS A 367 14.35 5.50 11.20
C LYS A 367 15.54 5.19 10.29
N ASP A 368 15.85 3.91 10.15
CA ASP A 368 16.80 3.38 9.14
C ASP A 368 18.15 4.12 9.07
N GLY A 369 18.67 4.57 10.23
CA GLY A 369 19.97 5.23 10.34
C GLY A 369 19.97 6.72 10.00
N TYR A 370 18.81 7.35 9.91
CA TYR A 370 18.67 8.80 9.82
C TYR A 370 17.65 9.34 10.84
N CYS A 371 17.79 10.63 11.16
CA CYS A 371 16.84 11.37 11.98
C CYS A 371 16.14 12.43 11.12
N VAL A 372 14.87 12.68 11.40
CA VAL A 372 14.14 13.87 10.99
C VAL A 372 14.15 14.83 12.17
N VAL A 373 14.63 16.05 11.93
CA VAL A 373 14.73 17.08 12.97
C VAL A 373 13.86 18.26 12.60
N SER A 374 13.39 19.00 13.62
CA SER A 374 12.59 20.19 13.38
C SER A 374 13.39 21.27 12.65
N GLU A 375 12.74 21.95 11.73
CA GLU A 375 13.27 23.18 11.16
C GLU A 375 12.95 24.35 12.11
N SER A 376 13.97 25.15 12.46
CA SER A 376 13.81 26.30 13.35
C SER A 376 14.52 27.52 12.72
N ASP A 377 13.88 28.68 12.79
CA ASP A 377 14.47 29.93 12.35
C ASP A 377 15.40 30.57 13.40
N GLU A 378 15.55 29.92 14.57
CA GLU A 378 16.38 30.42 15.65
C GLU A 378 17.88 30.28 15.34
N ASN A 379 18.64 31.31 15.68
CA ASN A 379 20.08 31.25 15.55
C ASN A 379 20.68 30.11 16.41
N GLY A 380 21.55 29.31 15.82
CA GLY A 380 22.19 28.19 16.49
C GLY A 380 21.50 26.84 16.26
N TYR A 381 20.37 26.82 15.58
CA TYR A 381 19.73 25.59 15.08
C TYR A 381 20.17 25.28 13.66
N ILE A 382 19.93 24.04 13.25
CA ILE A 382 20.19 23.57 11.88
C ILE A 382 19.16 24.18 10.91
N HIS A 383 19.60 24.46 9.68
CA HIS A 383 18.77 25.02 8.62
C HIS A 383 18.87 24.17 7.34
N ARG A 384 17.94 24.39 6.43
CA ARG A 384 17.98 23.81 5.07
C ARG A 384 19.30 24.13 4.39
N TYR A 385 19.86 23.13 3.74
CA TYR A 385 21.10 23.23 2.97
C TYR A 385 22.39 23.48 3.79
N ASP A 386 22.30 23.36 5.12
CA ASP A 386 23.51 23.25 5.94
C ASP A 386 24.30 22.01 5.51
N ARG A 387 25.61 22.08 5.59
CA ARG A 387 26.52 20.98 5.28
C ARG A 387 27.00 20.34 6.58
N LEU A 388 26.47 19.17 6.87
CA LEU A 388 26.93 18.35 8.00
C LEU A 388 28.27 17.72 7.72
N ILE A 389 29.10 17.61 8.74
CA ILE A 389 30.36 16.89 8.66
C ILE A 389 30.09 15.45 9.09
N LEU A 390 30.33 14.49 8.16
CA LEU A 390 30.31 13.06 8.45
C LEU A 390 31.64 12.63 9.07
N GLY A 391 31.59 11.78 10.09
CA GLY A 391 32.76 11.24 10.76
C GLY A 391 33.03 11.84 12.14
N ASP A 392 34.02 11.29 12.83
CA ASP A 392 34.21 11.50 14.27
C ASP A 392 35.61 12.05 14.64
N ASN A 393 36.36 12.51 13.65
CA ASN A 393 37.77 12.83 13.85
C ASN A 393 37.96 14.24 14.43
N ASP A 394 38.11 14.32 15.74
CA ASP A 394 38.62 15.51 16.47
C ASP A 394 37.90 16.83 16.12
N LEU A 395 36.56 16.77 15.94
CA LEU A 395 35.77 17.96 15.65
C LEU A 395 35.51 18.75 16.92
N TYR A 396 35.68 20.07 16.82
CA TYR A 396 35.31 21.02 17.87
C TYR A 396 34.80 22.34 17.20
N ASP A 397 34.04 23.11 17.96
CA ASP A 397 33.53 24.39 17.46
C ASP A 397 34.70 25.37 17.18
N GLY A 398 34.70 25.94 16.00
CA GLY A 398 35.78 26.85 15.54
C GLY A 398 36.95 26.17 14.81
N LYS A 399 36.93 24.82 14.63
CA LYS A 399 37.97 24.15 13.81
C LYS A 399 37.83 24.51 12.35
N VAL A 400 38.92 24.94 11.73
CA VAL A 400 38.97 25.17 10.27
C VAL A 400 39.00 23.82 9.57
N ILE A 401 38.16 23.68 8.58
CA ILE A 401 38.01 22.46 7.76
C ILE A 401 38.49 22.84 6.35
N ASP A 402 39.59 22.21 5.94
CA ASP A 402 40.19 22.39 4.61
C ASP A 402 39.49 21.51 3.56
#